data_49ea389639f607627759f078265df982
#
_entry.id   49ea389639f607627759f078265df982
#
_cell.length_a   1.000
_cell.length_b   1.000
_cell.length_c   1.000
_cell.angle_alpha   90.00
_cell.angle_beta   90.00
_cell.angle_gamma   90.00
#
_symmetry.space_group_name_H-M   'P 1'
#
loop_
_entity.id
_entity.type
_entity.pdbx_description
1 polymer ?
#
loop_
_entity_poly.entity_id
_entity_poly.type
_entity_poly.pdbx_seq_one_letter_code
_entity_poly.pdbx_strand_id
1 'polypeptide(L)'
;MDRKPSPGLKHMPSDPSPAFTVRVRGQVQGVGFRPFIWQLAHEFGLRGRVWNDAEGVGIEAAGPALDAFLAAIPARAPQLARIDAVEVTTFSGDLPDGFQIAESRGRGAETRVTPDAATCPDCAAEIRAKGRRQGYPFTNCTRCGPRFSILRGLPYDRSQTTMAAFPMCPACSAEYRDPADRRFHAQPIACPACGPRLWLEAKGAEQPGDPI
;
A
#
# COMPACT_ATOMS: atom_id res chain seq x y z
N MET A 1 -28.02 0.76 -51.79
CA MET A 1 -27.98 1.73 -50.66
C MET A 1 -26.80 1.35 -49.79
N ASP A 2 -25.63 1.90 -50.14
CA ASP A 2 -24.36 1.62 -49.47
C ASP A 2 -24.21 2.50 -48.23
N ARG A 3 -24.15 1.87 -47.06
CA ARG A 3 -23.81 2.56 -45.80
C ARG A 3 -22.29 2.70 -45.70
N LYS A 4 -21.77 3.93 -45.84
CA LYS A 4 -20.39 4.28 -45.50
C LYS A 4 -20.09 3.93 -44.05
N PRO A 5 -18.91 3.34 -43.75
CA PRO A 5 -18.47 3.14 -42.38
C PRO A 5 -18.12 4.50 -41.73
N SER A 6 -18.54 4.67 -40.46
CA SER A 6 -18.22 5.84 -39.64
C SER A 6 -16.72 5.94 -39.41
N PRO A 7 -16.11 7.13 -39.41
CA PRO A 7 -14.71 7.32 -39.15
C PRO A 7 -14.43 6.97 -37.67
N GLY A 8 -13.47 6.03 -37.44
CA GLY A 8 -13.01 5.65 -36.13
C GLY A 8 -12.52 6.86 -35.34
N LEU A 9 -12.89 6.95 -34.06
CA LEU A 9 -12.30 7.89 -33.10
C LEU A 9 -10.79 7.74 -33.15
N LYS A 10 -10.12 8.74 -33.67
CA LYS A 10 -8.66 8.86 -33.52
C LYS A 10 -8.38 9.09 -32.05
N HIS A 11 -7.61 8.20 -31.46
CA HIS A 11 -6.98 8.38 -30.16
C HIS A 11 -6.28 9.75 -30.17
N MET A 12 -6.79 10.69 -29.36
CA MET A 12 -6.12 11.99 -29.18
C MET A 12 -4.80 11.74 -28.48
N PRO A 13 -3.68 12.30 -28.94
CA PRO A 13 -2.42 12.16 -28.25
C PRO A 13 -2.54 12.76 -26.84
N SER A 14 -2.07 12.03 -25.86
CA SER A 14 -1.98 12.42 -24.47
C SER A 14 -1.29 13.78 -24.32
N ASP A 15 -1.86 14.63 -23.47
CA ASP A 15 -1.36 15.94 -23.04
C ASP A 15 0.18 15.97 -22.92
N PRO A 16 0.86 16.97 -23.53
CA PRO A 16 2.32 17.13 -23.48
C PRO A 16 2.86 17.56 -22.10
N SER A 17 2.09 17.36 -21.03
CA SER A 17 2.55 17.64 -19.67
C SER A 17 3.84 16.89 -19.38
N PRO A 18 4.87 17.54 -18.80
CA PRO A 18 6.12 16.90 -18.48
C PRO A 18 5.90 15.71 -17.56
N ALA A 19 6.55 14.60 -17.86
CA ALA A 19 6.52 13.39 -17.03
C ALA A 19 7.86 13.22 -16.31
N PHE A 20 7.79 12.75 -15.08
CA PHE A 20 8.96 12.53 -14.24
C PHE A 20 8.95 11.15 -13.59
N THR A 21 10.16 10.63 -13.39
CA THR A 21 10.44 9.54 -12.47
C THR A 21 10.89 10.15 -11.16
N VAL A 22 10.26 9.73 -10.06
CA VAL A 22 10.61 10.15 -8.70
C VAL A 22 11.07 8.95 -7.92
N ARG A 23 12.23 9.03 -7.31
CA ARG A 23 12.78 8.03 -6.40
C ARG A 23 12.70 8.56 -4.97
N VAL A 24 12.00 7.86 -4.08
CA VAL A 24 11.94 8.20 -2.66
C VAL A 24 12.70 7.15 -1.87
N ARG A 25 13.76 7.58 -1.17
CA ARG A 25 14.63 6.73 -0.35
C ARG A 25 14.36 6.94 1.13
N GLY A 26 14.63 5.91 1.94
CA GLY A 26 14.46 5.95 3.38
C GLY A 26 13.55 4.85 3.93
N GLN A 27 12.93 5.08 5.09
CA GLN A 27 11.92 4.19 5.66
C GLN A 27 10.55 4.53 5.04
N VAL A 28 10.32 4.03 3.83
CA VAL A 28 9.13 4.36 3.02
C VAL A 28 8.30 3.13 2.62
N GLN A 29 8.73 1.94 3.04
CA GLN A 29 7.96 0.70 2.83
C GLN A 29 7.34 0.22 4.15
N GLY A 30 6.16 -0.42 4.08
CA GLY A 30 5.44 -0.87 5.28
C GLY A 30 4.77 0.25 6.10
N VAL A 31 4.77 1.48 5.63
CA VAL A 31 4.23 2.66 6.33
C VAL A 31 2.98 3.24 5.67
N GLY A 32 2.38 2.52 4.71
CA GLY A 32 1.25 3.03 3.91
C GLY A 32 1.66 4.05 2.85
N PHE A 33 2.94 4.05 2.42
CA PHE A 33 3.47 5.05 1.50
C PHE A 33 2.86 4.94 0.09
N ARG A 34 2.75 3.74 -0.49
CA ARG A 34 2.10 3.54 -1.81
C ARG A 34 0.64 4.01 -1.82
N PRO A 35 -0.24 3.63 -0.84
CA PRO A 35 -1.57 4.20 -0.71
C PRO A 35 -1.58 5.72 -0.59
N PHE A 36 -0.67 6.30 0.19
CA PHE A 36 -0.52 7.74 0.35
C PHE A 36 -0.19 8.43 -0.98
N ILE A 37 0.80 7.94 -1.73
CA ILE A 37 1.15 8.47 -3.05
C ILE A 37 -0.01 8.35 -4.03
N TRP A 38 -0.74 7.24 -4.00
CA TRP A 38 -1.91 7.03 -4.85
C TRP A 38 -3.01 8.07 -4.56
N GLN A 39 -3.35 8.27 -3.27
CA GLN A 39 -4.34 9.27 -2.86
C GLN A 39 -3.90 10.68 -3.24
N LEU A 40 -2.64 11.00 -3.00
CA LEU A 40 -2.06 12.30 -3.33
C LEU A 40 -2.11 12.55 -4.85
N ALA A 41 -1.73 11.58 -5.66
CA ALA A 41 -1.77 11.69 -7.12
C ALA A 41 -3.20 11.93 -7.65
N HIS A 42 -4.20 11.27 -7.05
CA HIS A 42 -5.61 11.51 -7.41
C HIS A 42 -6.09 12.90 -7.01
N GLU A 43 -5.68 13.39 -5.82
CA GLU A 43 -5.98 14.75 -5.37
C GLU A 43 -5.42 15.81 -6.33
N PHE A 44 -4.22 15.59 -6.85
CA PHE A 44 -3.56 16.50 -7.79
C PHE A 44 -3.89 16.22 -9.27
N GLY A 45 -4.78 15.28 -9.56
CA GLY A 45 -5.19 14.96 -10.94
C GLY A 45 -4.08 14.42 -11.81
N LEU A 46 -3.12 13.67 -11.23
CA LEU A 46 -2.00 13.08 -11.96
C LEU A 46 -2.33 11.70 -12.50
N ARG A 47 -1.69 11.34 -13.61
CA ARG A 47 -1.64 9.97 -14.13
C ARG A 47 -0.25 9.37 -13.90
N GLY A 48 -0.17 8.04 -13.79
CA GLY A 48 1.10 7.38 -13.55
C GLY A 48 1.00 6.13 -12.68
N ARG A 49 2.09 5.81 -12.00
CA ARG A 49 2.18 4.62 -11.16
C ARG A 49 3.19 4.78 -10.03
N VAL A 50 2.96 4.02 -8.95
CA VAL A 50 3.86 3.89 -7.80
C VAL A 50 4.14 2.43 -7.51
N TRP A 51 5.39 2.08 -7.16
CA TRP A 51 5.81 0.72 -6.79
C TRP A 51 6.87 0.74 -5.70
N ASN A 52 7.05 -0.40 -5.02
CA ASN A 52 8.22 -0.62 -4.17
C ASN A 52 9.32 -1.33 -4.97
N ASP A 53 10.58 -1.11 -4.60
CA ASP A 53 11.73 -1.89 -5.06
C ASP A 53 12.83 -1.98 -3.98
N ALA A 54 13.99 -2.52 -4.32
CA ALA A 54 15.11 -2.67 -3.39
C ALA A 54 15.57 -1.35 -2.75
N GLU A 55 15.44 -0.23 -3.48
CA GLU A 55 15.98 1.08 -3.10
C GLU A 55 14.95 1.98 -2.38
N GLY A 56 13.68 1.60 -2.37
CA GLY A 56 12.62 2.40 -1.73
C GLY A 56 11.31 2.39 -2.50
N VAL A 57 10.82 3.57 -2.87
CA VAL A 57 9.59 3.76 -3.65
C VAL A 57 9.91 4.49 -4.95
N GLY A 58 9.52 3.88 -6.07
CA GLY A 58 9.55 4.49 -7.39
C GLY A 58 8.18 5.03 -7.77
N ILE A 59 8.16 6.19 -8.42
CA ILE A 59 6.95 6.86 -8.92
C ILE A 59 7.25 7.33 -10.33
N GLU A 60 6.33 7.10 -11.25
CA GLU A 60 6.31 7.74 -12.57
C GLU A 60 5.00 8.51 -12.68
N ALA A 61 5.08 9.80 -12.90
CA ALA A 61 3.92 10.68 -12.86
C ALA A 61 3.97 11.78 -13.93
N ALA A 62 2.80 12.16 -14.43
CA ALA A 62 2.59 13.30 -15.30
C ALA A 62 1.27 14.01 -14.98
N GLY A 63 1.23 15.31 -15.18
CA GLY A 63 0.04 16.13 -15.03
C GLY A 63 0.36 17.59 -14.68
N PRO A 64 -0.62 18.49 -14.73
CA PRO A 64 -0.39 19.92 -14.58
C PRO A 64 0.02 20.36 -13.18
N ALA A 65 -0.33 19.60 -12.15
CA ALA A 65 -0.03 19.95 -10.74
C ALA A 65 1.19 19.17 -10.17
N LEU A 66 2.11 18.74 -11.03
CA LEU A 66 3.21 17.87 -10.64
C LEU A 66 4.17 18.52 -9.60
N ASP A 67 4.49 19.81 -9.73
CA ASP A 67 5.35 20.50 -8.76
C ASP A 67 4.72 20.56 -7.35
N ALA A 68 3.41 20.82 -7.29
CA ALA A 68 2.68 20.83 -6.02
C ALA A 68 2.61 19.42 -5.40
N PHE A 69 2.44 18.39 -6.22
CA PHE A 69 2.50 16.99 -5.79
C PHE A 69 3.88 16.65 -5.21
N LEU A 70 4.97 17.00 -5.89
CA LEU A 70 6.34 16.76 -5.42
C LEU A 70 6.61 17.43 -4.07
N ALA A 71 6.17 18.68 -3.91
CA ALA A 71 6.28 19.41 -2.64
C ALA A 71 5.44 18.77 -1.52
N ALA A 72 4.28 18.19 -1.85
CA ALA A 72 3.39 17.57 -0.87
C ALA A 72 3.90 16.21 -0.36
N ILE A 73 4.75 15.48 -1.11
CA ILE A 73 5.28 14.19 -0.70
C ILE A 73 5.98 14.26 0.67
N PRO A 74 7.02 15.08 0.88
CA PRO A 74 7.65 15.18 2.19
C PRO A 74 6.77 15.89 3.23
N ALA A 75 5.99 16.89 2.82
CA ALA A 75 5.18 17.68 3.74
C ALA A 75 4.02 16.91 4.37
N ARG A 76 3.48 15.89 3.70
CA ARG A 76 2.30 15.13 4.10
C ARG A 76 2.57 13.63 4.29
N ALA A 77 3.85 13.24 4.35
CA ALA A 77 4.27 11.85 4.48
C ALA A 77 3.59 11.13 5.67
N PRO A 78 3.26 9.83 5.55
CA PRO A 78 2.71 9.06 6.67
C PRO A 78 3.60 9.14 7.92
N GLN A 79 2.99 9.15 9.10
CA GLN A 79 3.68 9.35 10.39
C GLN A 79 4.86 8.39 10.64
N LEU A 80 4.78 7.15 10.14
CA LEU A 80 5.84 6.17 10.27
C LEU A 80 6.91 6.28 9.16
N ALA A 81 6.69 7.12 8.14
CA ALA A 81 7.64 7.30 7.07
C ALA A 81 8.80 8.18 7.52
N ARG A 82 9.99 7.85 7.02
CA ARG A 82 11.16 8.71 7.10
C ARG A 82 11.77 8.80 5.71
N ILE A 83 11.70 9.97 5.12
CA ILE A 83 12.27 10.26 3.81
C ILE A 83 13.70 10.77 4.01
N ASP A 84 14.68 10.06 3.45
CA ASP A 84 16.09 10.44 3.49
C ASP A 84 16.46 11.23 2.20
N ALA A 85 15.85 10.88 1.05
CA ALA A 85 16.05 11.59 -0.22
C ALA A 85 14.83 11.48 -1.14
N VAL A 86 14.62 12.52 -1.97
CA VAL A 86 13.70 12.53 -3.10
C VAL A 86 14.48 12.96 -4.34
N GLU A 87 14.63 12.04 -5.28
CA GLU A 87 15.37 12.27 -6.53
C GLU A 87 14.34 12.36 -7.67
N VAL A 88 14.46 13.37 -8.51
CA VAL A 88 13.52 13.61 -9.62
C VAL A 88 14.30 13.64 -10.93
N THR A 89 13.86 12.86 -11.91
CA THR A 89 14.42 12.82 -13.26
C THR A 89 13.31 12.88 -14.29
N THR A 90 13.61 13.36 -15.49
CA THR A 90 12.64 13.34 -16.59
C THR A 90 12.29 11.89 -16.97
N PHE A 91 11.02 11.67 -17.31
CA PHE A 91 10.52 10.39 -17.80
C PHE A 91 10.08 10.50 -19.25
N SER A 92 10.54 9.55 -20.08
CA SER A 92 10.17 9.45 -21.48
C SER A 92 9.64 8.05 -21.75
N GLY A 93 8.38 7.81 -21.45
CA GLY A 93 7.75 6.52 -21.63
C GLY A 93 6.23 6.60 -21.49
N ASP A 94 5.57 5.48 -21.70
CA ASP A 94 4.13 5.41 -21.59
C ASP A 94 3.68 5.32 -20.13
N LEU A 95 2.70 6.14 -19.79
CA LEU A 95 2.01 6.13 -18.51
C LEU A 95 0.59 5.60 -18.68
N PRO A 96 0.06 4.86 -17.69
CA PRO A 96 -1.32 4.41 -17.71
C PRO A 96 -2.29 5.59 -17.66
N ASP A 97 -3.52 5.36 -18.13
CA ASP A 97 -4.63 6.26 -17.86
C ASP A 97 -4.98 6.20 -16.35
N GLY A 98 -4.97 7.36 -15.69
CA GLY A 98 -5.12 7.46 -14.26
C GLY A 98 -3.85 7.08 -13.49
N PHE A 99 -3.97 6.88 -12.16
CA PHE A 99 -2.83 6.57 -11.30
C PHE A 99 -3.00 5.20 -10.62
N GLN A 100 -1.95 4.36 -10.65
CA GLN A 100 -2.02 2.97 -10.23
C GLN A 100 -0.94 2.62 -9.19
N ILE A 101 -1.27 1.70 -8.27
CA ILE A 101 -0.26 1.00 -7.46
C ILE A 101 0.18 -0.23 -8.26
N ALA A 102 1.39 -0.18 -8.80
CA ALA A 102 1.97 -1.27 -9.57
C ALA A 102 2.61 -2.33 -8.67
N GLU A 103 2.86 -3.51 -9.23
CA GLU A 103 3.61 -4.57 -8.58
C GLU A 103 5.03 -4.10 -8.23
N SER A 104 5.54 -4.61 -7.12
CA SER A 104 6.91 -4.32 -6.70
C SER A 104 7.93 -4.89 -7.67
N ARG A 105 9.06 -4.20 -7.85
CA ARG A 105 10.10 -4.54 -8.82
C ARG A 105 11.39 -4.96 -8.13
N GLY A 106 12.07 -5.94 -8.72
CA GLY A 106 13.37 -6.39 -8.24
C GLY A 106 13.32 -7.09 -6.87
N ARG A 107 14.50 -7.47 -6.39
CA ARG A 107 14.75 -8.02 -5.04
C ARG A 107 15.98 -7.32 -4.47
N GLY A 108 16.01 -7.11 -3.16
CA GLY A 108 17.13 -6.45 -2.49
C GLY A 108 16.69 -5.83 -1.17
N ALA A 109 17.64 -5.33 -0.39
CA ALA A 109 17.42 -4.80 0.96
C ALA A 109 18.16 -3.47 1.18
N GLU A 110 18.16 -2.59 0.19
CA GLU A 110 18.80 -1.27 0.28
C GLU A 110 17.93 -0.23 1.00
N THR A 111 16.63 -0.52 1.12
CA THR A 111 15.71 0.32 1.88
C THR A 111 15.67 -0.07 3.35
N ARG A 112 15.28 0.86 4.22
CA ARG A 112 15.17 0.60 5.65
C ARG A 112 13.92 -0.21 5.96
N VAL A 113 14.07 -1.18 6.87
CA VAL A 113 12.94 -1.95 7.39
C VAL A 113 12.21 -1.11 8.44
N THR A 114 10.90 -1.01 8.30
CA THR A 114 10.04 -0.33 9.27
C THR A 114 9.86 -1.21 10.51
N PRO A 115 10.06 -0.69 11.74
CA PRO A 115 9.75 -1.41 12.97
C PRO A 115 8.24 -1.64 13.10
N ASP A 116 7.87 -2.57 13.97
CA ASP A 116 6.47 -2.79 14.34
C ASP A 116 5.92 -1.53 15.02
N ALA A 117 4.64 -1.23 14.76
CA ALA A 117 3.96 -0.10 15.34
C ALA A 117 2.86 -0.56 16.31
N ALA A 118 2.77 0.10 17.47
CA ALA A 118 1.70 -0.14 18.42
C ALA A 118 0.31 0.02 17.78
N THR A 119 -0.67 -0.72 18.29
CA THR A 119 -2.05 -0.66 17.82
C THR A 119 -2.58 0.78 17.91
N CYS A 120 -3.04 1.34 16.79
CA CYS A 120 -3.57 2.68 16.75
C CYS A 120 -4.96 2.77 17.43
N PRO A 121 -5.39 3.97 17.85
CA PRO A 121 -6.69 4.17 18.53
C PRO A 121 -7.88 3.59 17.75
N ASP A 122 -7.91 3.74 16.44
CA ASP A 122 -9.01 3.22 15.60
C ASP A 122 -9.06 1.68 15.61
N CYS A 123 -7.89 1.01 15.51
CA CYS A 123 -7.83 -0.45 15.59
C CYS A 123 -8.17 -0.94 17.01
N ALA A 124 -7.72 -0.23 18.05
CA ALA A 124 -8.07 -0.55 19.43
C ALA A 124 -9.57 -0.38 19.71
N ALA A 125 -10.19 0.63 19.13
CA ALA A 125 -11.65 0.83 19.21
C ALA A 125 -12.41 -0.29 18.50
N GLU A 126 -11.97 -0.70 17.30
CA GLU A 126 -12.59 -1.78 16.52
C GLU A 126 -12.50 -3.13 17.24
N ILE A 127 -11.38 -3.44 17.92
CA ILE A 127 -11.24 -4.66 18.73
C ILE A 127 -12.29 -4.72 19.84
N ARG A 128 -12.64 -3.57 20.45
CA ARG A 128 -13.63 -3.50 21.54
C ARG A 128 -15.07 -3.42 21.05
N ALA A 129 -15.28 -2.89 19.86
CA ALA A 129 -16.61 -2.69 19.30
C ALA A 129 -17.22 -3.99 18.78
N LYS A 130 -18.56 -4.08 18.79
CA LYS A 130 -19.26 -5.16 18.06
C LYS A 130 -18.93 -5.06 16.58
N GLY A 131 -18.51 -6.16 15.98
CA GLY A 131 -18.15 -6.21 14.58
C GLY A 131 -17.25 -7.39 14.24
N ARG A 132 -16.80 -7.43 12.99
CA ARG A 132 -16.04 -8.55 12.41
C ARG A 132 -14.70 -8.82 13.11
N ARG A 133 -14.11 -7.82 13.75
CA ARG A 133 -12.82 -7.91 14.46
C ARG A 133 -12.94 -7.73 15.96
N GLN A 134 -14.16 -7.85 16.52
CA GLN A 134 -14.33 -7.82 17.97
C GLN A 134 -13.48 -8.91 18.62
N GLY A 135 -12.67 -8.54 19.62
CA GLY A 135 -11.78 -9.44 20.32
C GLY A 135 -10.59 -9.99 19.49
N TYR A 136 -10.41 -9.55 18.24
CA TYR A 136 -9.33 -10.07 17.39
C TYR A 136 -8.01 -9.35 17.63
N PRO A 137 -7.00 -9.99 18.27
CA PRO A 137 -5.78 -9.33 18.74
C PRO A 137 -4.85 -8.91 17.60
N PHE A 138 -4.94 -9.55 16.42
CA PHE A 138 -4.11 -9.23 15.27
C PHE A 138 -4.72 -8.15 14.35
N THR A 139 -5.69 -7.40 14.85
CA THR A 139 -6.30 -6.26 14.14
C THR A 139 -5.27 -5.17 13.90
N ASN A 140 -5.12 -4.77 12.63
CA ASN A 140 -4.15 -3.77 12.19
C ASN A 140 -4.67 -2.94 11.01
N CYS A 141 -3.91 -1.91 10.62
CA CYS A 141 -4.14 -1.12 9.41
C CYS A 141 -2.81 -0.62 8.82
N THR A 142 -2.84 0.30 7.85
CA THR A 142 -1.61 0.87 7.26
C THR A 142 -0.77 1.66 8.26
N ARG A 143 -1.37 2.14 9.37
CA ARG A 143 -0.72 2.98 10.38
C ARG A 143 -0.21 2.22 11.61
N CYS A 144 -0.56 0.94 11.79
CA CYS A 144 -0.21 0.17 13.00
C CYS A 144 -0.06 -1.32 12.72
N GLY A 145 0.42 -2.07 13.71
CA GLY A 145 0.60 -3.51 13.67
C GLY A 145 1.98 -3.95 13.20
N PRO A 146 2.14 -5.23 12.86
CA PRO A 146 3.43 -5.83 12.59
C PRO A 146 4.02 -5.35 11.25
N ARG A 147 5.35 -5.22 11.22
CA ARG A 147 6.16 -4.91 10.04
C ARG A 147 7.42 -5.79 10.06
N PHE A 148 8.38 -5.45 10.93
CA PHE A 148 9.64 -6.19 11.09
C PHE A 148 9.39 -7.63 11.53
N SER A 149 8.55 -7.85 12.53
CA SER A 149 8.31 -9.17 13.12
C SER A 149 7.72 -10.21 12.16
N ILE A 150 7.08 -9.75 11.08
CA ILE A 150 6.50 -10.64 10.06
C ILE A 150 7.28 -10.67 8.75
N LEU A 151 8.34 -9.86 8.62
CA LEU A 151 9.08 -9.69 7.36
C LEU A 151 9.94 -10.92 7.08
N ARG A 152 9.92 -11.41 5.84
CA ARG A 152 10.81 -12.44 5.30
C ARG A 152 11.79 -11.87 4.29
N GLY A 153 11.44 -10.79 3.62
CA GLY A 153 12.27 -10.15 2.60
C GLY A 153 11.66 -8.85 2.09
N LEU A 154 12.45 -8.09 1.35
CA LEU A 154 12.03 -6.87 0.69
C LEU A 154 11.92 -7.11 -0.83
N PRO A 155 11.11 -6.33 -1.55
CA PRO A 155 10.24 -5.24 -1.10
C PRO A 155 9.13 -5.69 -0.15
N TYR A 156 8.62 -4.77 0.71
CA TYR A 156 7.58 -5.07 1.69
C TYR A 156 6.22 -5.28 1.01
N ASP A 157 5.94 -6.54 0.71
CA ASP A 157 4.67 -7.03 0.18
C ASP A 157 4.19 -8.25 0.96
N ARG A 158 2.88 -8.54 0.95
CA ARG A 158 2.30 -9.67 1.68
C ARG A 158 3.01 -10.99 1.38
N SER A 159 3.37 -11.24 0.12
CA SER A 159 4.11 -12.42 -0.32
C SER A 159 5.51 -12.54 0.31
N GLN A 160 6.10 -11.43 0.74
CA GLN A 160 7.40 -11.35 1.41
C GLN A 160 7.26 -11.26 2.94
N THR A 161 6.11 -11.63 3.48
CA THR A 161 5.84 -11.69 4.93
C THR A 161 5.32 -13.07 5.34
N THR A 162 5.28 -13.34 6.64
CA THR A 162 4.62 -14.55 7.19
C THR A 162 3.12 -14.58 6.88
N MET A 163 2.51 -13.43 6.54
CA MET A 163 1.11 -13.34 6.15
C MET A 163 0.80 -13.96 4.78
N ALA A 164 1.82 -14.33 3.99
CA ALA A 164 1.64 -15.09 2.76
C ALA A 164 0.87 -16.42 2.96
N ALA A 165 1.01 -17.03 4.15
CA ALA A 165 0.31 -18.25 4.53
C ALA A 165 -1.20 -18.05 4.82
N PHE A 166 -1.68 -16.81 4.88
CA PHE A 166 -3.05 -16.46 5.24
C PHE A 166 -3.77 -15.75 4.08
N PRO A 167 -4.40 -16.48 3.14
CA PRO A 167 -5.17 -15.88 2.05
C PRO A 167 -6.29 -14.99 2.60
N MET A 168 -6.44 -13.81 2.03
CA MET A 168 -7.48 -12.87 2.45
C MET A 168 -8.87 -13.41 2.14
N CYS A 169 -9.80 -13.37 3.10
CA CYS A 169 -11.21 -13.60 2.84
C CYS A 169 -11.80 -12.47 1.97
N PRO A 170 -12.98 -12.67 1.34
CA PRO A 170 -13.59 -11.65 0.48
C PRO A 170 -13.72 -10.28 1.14
N ALA A 171 -14.12 -10.22 2.43
CA ALA A 171 -14.27 -8.97 3.16
C ALA A 171 -12.91 -8.25 3.41
N CYS A 172 -11.84 -8.97 3.77
CA CYS A 172 -10.51 -8.39 3.89
C CYS A 172 -9.95 -7.97 2.53
N SER A 173 -10.24 -8.73 1.47
CA SER A 173 -9.85 -8.36 0.10
C SER A 173 -10.56 -7.09 -0.38
N ALA A 174 -11.82 -6.89 -0.01
CA ALA A 174 -12.57 -5.66 -0.31
C ALA A 174 -11.93 -4.45 0.37
N GLU A 175 -11.69 -4.51 1.70
CA GLU A 175 -11.01 -3.43 2.44
C GLU A 175 -9.59 -3.16 1.89
N TYR A 176 -8.86 -4.20 1.50
CA TYR A 176 -7.52 -4.05 0.93
C TYR A 176 -7.52 -3.29 -0.40
N ARG A 177 -8.59 -3.39 -1.19
CA ARG A 177 -8.71 -2.76 -2.50
C ARG A 177 -9.45 -1.42 -2.48
N ASP A 178 -10.15 -1.12 -1.40
CA ASP A 178 -10.94 0.11 -1.28
C ASP A 178 -10.03 1.30 -0.90
N PRO A 179 -9.84 2.30 -1.79
CA PRO A 179 -9.05 3.49 -1.49
C PRO A 179 -9.57 4.33 -0.33
N ALA A 180 -10.85 4.21 0.02
CA ALA A 180 -11.44 4.90 1.15
C ALA A 180 -11.21 4.18 2.49
N ASP A 181 -10.83 2.90 2.46
CA ASP A 181 -10.58 2.12 3.67
C ASP A 181 -9.17 2.38 4.23
N ARG A 182 -9.06 2.48 5.56
CA ARG A 182 -7.78 2.63 6.27
C ARG A 182 -6.85 1.40 6.12
N ARG A 183 -7.33 0.33 5.52
CA ARG A 183 -6.58 -0.89 5.17
C ARG A 183 -6.25 -1.00 3.70
N PHE A 184 -6.47 0.05 2.93
CA PHE A 184 -6.08 0.10 1.53
C PHE A 184 -4.61 -0.28 1.37
N HIS A 185 -4.32 -1.41 0.70
CA HIS A 185 -2.98 -2.01 0.57
C HIS A 185 -2.25 -2.31 1.90
N ALA A 186 -2.96 -2.50 3.02
CA ALA A 186 -2.37 -2.94 4.28
C ALA A 186 -1.91 -4.41 4.17
N GLN A 187 -0.61 -4.64 3.99
CA GLN A 187 -0.05 -5.98 3.76
C GLN A 187 -0.35 -6.99 4.87
N PRO A 188 -0.37 -6.60 6.18
CA PRO A 188 -0.69 -7.52 7.28
C PRO A 188 -2.19 -7.68 7.55
N ILE A 189 -3.08 -7.14 6.71
CA ILE A 189 -4.53 -7.22 6.91
C ILE A 189 -5.00 -8.64 7.21
N ALA A 190 -5.83 -8.78 8.24
CA ALA A 190 -6.46 -10.03 8.65
C ALA A 190 -7.77 -9.81 9.43
N CYS A 191 -8.50 -10.89 9.64
CA CYS A 191 -9.61 -10.99 10.58
C CYS A 191 -9.68 -12.41 11.12
N PRO A 192 -10.53 -12.72 12.13
CA PRO A 192 -10.64 -14.08 12.69
C PRO A 192 -10.86 -15.18 11.65
N ALA A 193 -11.55 -14.87 10.54
CA ALA A 193 -11.87 -15.84 9.49
C ALA A 193 -10.69 -16.17 8.54
N CYS A 194 -9.67 -15.31 8.46
CA CYS A 194 -8.60 -15.48 7.47
C CYS A 194 -7.19 -15.19 7.99
N GLY A 195 -7.02 -14.86 9.25
CA GLY A 195 -5.72 -14.54 9.84
C GLY A 195 -5.28 -15.55 10.89
N PRO A 196 -4.17 -15.26 11.57
CA PRO A 196 -3.68 -16.06 12.68
C PRO A 196 -4.73 -16.18 13.78
N ARG A 197 -4.69 -17.28 14.53
CA ARG A 197 -5.48 -17.48 15.76
C ARG A 197 -4.56 -17.61 16.96
N LEU A 198 -5.08 -17.31 18.13
CA LEU A 198 -4.48 -17.65 19.40
C LEU A 198 -5.10 -18.95 19.93
N TRP A 199 -4.35 -19.68 20.72
CA TRP A 199 -4.84 -20.80 21.51
C TRP A 199 -4.05 -20.89 22.81
N LEU A 200 -4.64 -21.51 23.81
CA LEU A 200 -3.92 -21.90 25.03
C LEU A 200 -3.28 -23.27 24.83
N GLU A 201 -2.04 -23.43 25.28
CA GLU A 201 -1.36 -24.71 25.28
C GLU A 201 -0.87 -25.03 26.69
N ALA A 202 -1.16 -26.22 27.18
CA ALA A 202 -0.60 -26.76 28.40
C ALA A 202 -0.18 -28.21 28.20
N LYS A 203 1.03 -28.56 28.66
CA LYS A 203 1.62 -29.91 28.57
C LYS A 203 1.62 -30.45 27.12
N GLY A 204 1.87 -29.60 26.13
CA GLY A 204 1.94 -29.96 24.72
C GLY A 204 0.57 -30.21 24.03
N ALA A 205 -0.54 -29.85 24.68
CA ALA A 205 -1.88 -29.98 24.10
C ALA A 205 -2.63 -28.64 24.13
N GLU A 206 -3.41 -28.37 23.06
CA GLU A 206 -4.30 -27.21 22.99
C GLU A 206 -5.40 -27.37 24.07
N GLN A 207 -5.62 -26.34 24.86
CA GLN A 207 -6.61 -26.30 25.92
C GLN A 207 -7.89 -25.61 25.44
N PRO A 208 -9.08 -26.08 25.88
CA PRO A 208 -10.32 -25.37 25.62
C PRO A 208 -10.34 -24.05 26.40
N GLY A 209 -10.93 -23.00 25.82
CA GLY A 209 -11.11 -21.69 26.43
C GLY A 209 -10.68 -20.54 25.53
N ASP A 210 -11.04 -19.34 25.99
CA ASP A 210 -10.61 -18.10 25.33
C ASP A 210 -9.16 -17.80 25.78
N PRO A 211 -8.21 -17.65 24.85
CA PRO A 211 -6.83 -17.33 25.16
C PRO A 211 -6.57 -15.87 25.59
N ILE A 212 -7.61 -15.00 25.60
CA ILE A 212 -7.53 -13.58 25.96
C ILE A 212 -8.48 -13.26 27.11
#